data_0e89fc52a8192adaa4f0034e7190c3af
#
_entry.id   0e89fc52a8192adaa4f0034e7190c3af
#
_cell.length_a   1.000
_cell.length_b   1.000
_cell.length_c   1.000
_cell.angle_alpha   90.00
_cell.angle_beta   90.00
_cell.angle_gamma   90.00
#
_symmetry.space_group_name_H-M   'P 1'
#
loop_
_entity.id
_entity.type
_entity.pdbx_description
1 polymer ?
#
loop_
_entity_poly.entity_id
_entity_poly.type
_entity_poly.pdbx_seq_one_letter_code
_entity_poly.pdbx_strand_id
1 'polypeptide(L)'
;MEKIAFIYGNTFIYWNSVVMTMAAGVAICLFLAFYLPSGKKLAAAVAVPLALVLSVFFGRLFHWYFRPDGYTGFVKAMTDYTSGGYALMGCFAACGATAGILRLVGLEKHPMRMLDAMSLGGCAGICVGRLACFFSAADRGQLLKSLRTLPFAYPVNNVVTGAPEYRLATFVIQSMVTALVFAAVTAFFLLARRRRGDTTLVFLLLYCLTQAVLDSTRYDSLYLRSNGFISAVQLLSAAAIVAVSVVFSVRMVKEQGMKLWYYPAWAMMLVLLGGAGYMEYYVQRHGDKGLFSYTIMTLCLSFFVCLSLFFYSRTAGAEE
;
A
#
# COMPACT_ATOMS: atom_id res chain seq x y z
N MET A 1 -21.02 6.92 -12.18
CA MET A 1 -21.95 7.52 -11.17
C MET A 1 -21.78 6.77 -9.88
N GLU A 2 -21.57 7.47 -8.77
CA GLU A 2 -21.56 6.84 -7.44
C GLU A 2 -22.96 6.31 -7.13
N LYS A 3 -23.04 5.05 -6.72
CA LYS A 3 -24.33 4.40 -6.43
C LYS A 3 -24.75 4.76 -5.01
N ILE A 4 -25.93 5.36 -4.87
CA ILE A 4 -26.56 5.66 -3.58
C ILE A 4 -26.94 4.34 -2.93
N ALA A 5 -26.54 4.15 -1.67
CA ALA A 5 -26.93 3.00 -0.86
C ALA A 5 -28.29 3.22 -0.22
N PHE A 6 -28.45 4.33 0.47
CA PHE A 6 -29.70 4.76 1.09
C PHE A 6 -29.70 6.27 1.36
N ILE A 7 -30.88 6.81 1.61
CA ILE A 7 -31.08 8.23 1.91
C ILE A 7 -31.54 8.33 3.37
N TYR A 8 -30.85 9.16 4.15
CA TYR A 8 -31.21 9.45 5.53
C TYR A 8 -31.45 10.95 5.69
N GLY A 9 -32.73 11.32 5.82
CA GLY A 9 -33.13 12.73 5.77
C GLY A 9 -32.73 13.36 4.44
N ASN A 10 -31.92 14.43 4.50
CA ASN A 10 -31.38 15.12 3.31
C ASN A 10 -29.97 14.65 2.91
N THR A 11 -29.43 13.58 3.53
CA THR A 11 -28.08 13.11 3.29
C THR A 11 -28.11 11.84 2.44
N PHE A 12 -27.39 11.86 1.33
CA PHE A 12 -27.16 10.68 0.49
C PHE A 12 -25.97 9.88 1.00
N ILE A 13 -26.18 8.61 1.31
CA ILE A 13 -25.11 7.68 1.72
C ILE A 13 -24.80 6.79 0.52
N TYR A 14 -23.54 6.77 0.12
CA TYR A 14 -23.04 6.04 -1.05
C TYR A 14 -22.47 4.69 -0.65
N TRP A 15 -22.63 3.68 -1.52
CA TRP A 15 -22.05 2.34 -1.31
C TRP A 15 -20.53 2.38 -1.13
N ASN A 16 -19.84 3.30 -1.81
CA ASN A 16 -18.41 3.51 -1.61
C ASN A 16 -18.08 3.81 -0.14
N SER A 17 -18.82 4.72 0.49
CA SER A 17 -18.62 5.07 1.91
C SER A 17 -18.95 3.91 2.84
N VAL A 18 -19.97 3.12 2.53
CA VAL A 18 -20.34 1.93 3.33
C VAL A 18 -19.21 0.91 3.32
N VAL A 19 -18.69 0.57 2.13
CA VAL A 19 -17.58 -0.41 2.01
C VAL A 19 -16.31 0.12 2.65
N MET A 20 -16.00 1.42 2.53
CA MET A 20 -14.84 2.03 3.21
C MET A 20 -14.97 1.97 4.74
N THR A 21 -16.17 2.19 5.27
CA THR A 21 -16.43 2.06 6.72
C THR A 21 -16.28 0.60 7.18
N MET A 22 -16.77 -0.37 6.39
CA MET A 22 -16.54 -1.79 6.65
C MET A 22 -15.05 -2.14 6.64
N ALA A 23 -14.30 -1.61 5.68
CA ALA A 23 -12.85 -1.80 5.59
C ALA A 23 -12.12 -1.27 6.84
N ALA A 24 -12.49 -0.08 7.32
CA ALA A 24 -11.97 0.48 8.55
C ALA A 24 -12.34 -0.39 9.77
N GLY A 25 -13.58 -0.88 9.83
CA GLY A 25 -14.04 -1.81 10.88
C GLY A 25 -13.21 -3.10 10.90
N VAL A 26 -12.97 -3.73 9.74
CA VAL A 26 -12.13 -4.92 9.61
C VAL A 26 -10.70 -4.64 10.08
N ALA A 27 -10.12 -3.50 9.66
CA ALA A 27 -8.78 -3.11 10.07
C ALA A 27 -8.67 -2.95 11.61
N ILE A 28 -9.65 -2.29 12.23
CA ILE A 28 -9.69 -2.07 13.68
C ILE A 28 -9.87 -3.41 14.42
N CYS A 29 -10.83 -4.24 14.00
CA CYS A 29 -11.08 -5.54 14.64
C CYS A 29 -9.83 -6.43 14.64
N LEU A 30 -9.14 -6.52 13.49
CA LEU A 30 -7.93 -7.33 13.39
C LEU A 30 -6.75 -6.68 14.16
N PHE A 31 -6.60 -5.36 14.09
CA PHE A 31 -5.62 -4.67 14.94
C PHE A 31 -5.83 -5.03 16.41
N LEU A 32 -7.04 -4.93 16.91
CA LEU A 32 -7.37 -5.26 18.31
C LEU A 32 -7.13 -6.74 18.61
N ALA A 33 -7.52 -7.64 17.70
CA ALA A 33 -7.31 -9.09 17.86
C ALA A 33 -5.84 -9.46 18.01
N PHE A 34 -4.94 -8.86 17.22
CA PHE A 34 -3.51 -9.14 17.25
C PHE A 34 -2.73 -8.34 18.30
N TYR A 35 -3.24 -7.16 18.69
CA TYR A 35 -2.55 -6.31 19.64
C TYR A 35 -2.92 -6.61 21.09
N LEU A 36 -4.22 -6.78 21.42
CA LEU A 36 -4.71 -6.91 22.81
C LEU A 36 -4.12 -8.09 23.60
N PRO A 37 -3.82 -9.27 22.98
CA PRO A 37 -3.23 -10.38 23.75
C PRO A 37 -1.91 -10.04 24.43
N SER A 38 -1.15 -9.10 23.88
CA SER A 38 0.17 -8.72 24.38
C SER A 38 0.31 -7.23 24.68
N GLY A 39 -0.68 -6.39 24.30
CA GLY A 39 -0.66 -4.94 24.41
C GLY A 39 -1.48 -4.39 25.58
N LYS A 40 -1.30 -3.10 25.85
CA LYS A 40 -2.08 -2.40 26.86
C LYS A 40 -3.44 -1.98 26.29
N LYS A 41 -4.53 -2.29 26.97
CA LYS A 41 -5.90 -1.90 26.56
C LYS A 41 -6.05 -0.39 26.37
N LEU A 42 -5.48 0.41 27.27
CA LEU A 42 -5.52 1.87 27.17
C LEU A 42 -4.77 2.38 25.93
N ALA A 43 -3.61 1.81 25.62
CA ALA A 43 -2.86 2.17 24.41
C ALA A 43 -3.67 1.84 23.14
N ALA A 44 -4.38 0.70 23.09
CA ALA A 44 -5.26 0.34 21.99
C ALA A 44 -6.45 1.32 21.86
N ALA A 45 -7.10 1.66 22.99
CA ALA A 45 -8.24 2.59 23.02
C ALA A 45 -7.88 3.99 22.51
N VAL A 46 -6.66 4.45 22.76
CA VAL A 46 -6.17 5.74 22.25
C VAL A 46 -5.64 5.61 20.82
N ALA A 47 -5.00 4.47 20.47
CA ALA A 47 -4.42 4.25 19.15
C ALA A 47 -5.48 4.30 18.04
N VAL A 48 -6.66 3.68 18.25
CA VAL A 48 -7.70 3.60 17.22
C VAL A 48 -8.20 4.98 16.79
N PRO A 49 -8.74 5.83 17.67
CA PRO A 49 -9.22 7.15 17.25
C PRO A 49 -8.08 8.04 16.73
N LEU A 50 -6.90 7.97 17.34
CA LEU A 50 -5.74 8.74 16.89
C LEU A 50 -5.31 8.33 15.47
N ALA A 51 -5.21 7.03 15.20
CA ALA A 51 -4.87 6.53 13.87
C ALA A 51 -5.91 6.93 12.82
N LEU A 52 -7.21 6.89 13.15
CA LEU A 52 -8.27 7.33 12.24
C LEU A 52 -8.14 8.82 11.88
N VAL A 53 -7.99 9.68 12.87
CA VAL A 53 -7.84 11.14 12.67
C VAL A 53 -6.58 11.43 11.85
N LEU A 54 -5.44 10.84 12.22
CA LEU A 54 -4.19 11.03 11.50
C LEU A 54 -4.25 10.43 10.08
N SER A 55 -4.98 9.33 9.85
CA SER A 55 -5.14 8.75 8.51
C SER A 55 -5.93 9.68 7.59
N VAL A 56 -6.97 10.33 8.08
CA VAL A 56 -7.71 11.35 7.32
C VAL A 56 -6.80 12.53 7.01
N PHE A 57 -6.10 13.04 8.01
CA PHE A 57 -5.20 14.19 7.84
C PHE A 57 -4.04 13.90 6.87
N PHE A 58 -3.26 12.85 7.11
CA PHE A 58 -2.11 12.52 6.26
C PHE A 58 -2.54 12.02 4.88
N GLY A 59 -3.65 11.27 4.79
CA GLY A 59 -4.20 10.85 3.51
C GLY A 59 -4.54 12.03 2.61
N ARG A 60 -5.14 13.08 3.20
CA ARG A 60 -5.49 14.32 2.54
C ARG A 60 -4.27 15.17 2.20
N LEU A 61 -3.32 15.28 3.16
CA LEU A 61 -2.07 16.01 3.00
C LEU A 61 -1.25 15.46 1.83
N PHE A 62 -1.07 14.13 1.76
CA PHE A 62 -0.34 13.50 0.66
C PHE A 62 -1.06 13.70 -0.69
N HIS A 63 -2.38 13.56 -0.72
CA HIS A 63 -3.13 13.79 -1.95
C HIS A 63 -2.98 15.24 -2.43
N TRP A 64 -3.14 16.23 -1.55
CA TRP A 64 -2.93 17.63 -1.88
C TRP A 64 -1.50 17.92 -2.35
N TYR A 65 -0.50 17.35 -1.69
CA TYR A 65 0.90 17.58 -2.05
C TYR A 65 1.23 17.13 -3.48
N PHE A 66 0.71 15.96 -3.89
CA PHE A 66 0.96 15.44 -5.23
C PHE A 66 -0.01 15.96 -6.30
N ARG A 67 -1.17 16.46 -5.92
CA ARG A 67 -2.20 16.98 -6.84
C ARG A 67 -2.80 18.32 -6.35
N PRO A 68 -1.98 19.36 -6.27
CA PRO A 68 -2.42 20.67 -5.72
C PRO A 68 -3.45 21.36 -6.61
N ASP A 69 -3.40 21.13 -7.95
CA ASP A 69 -4.26 21.78 -8.94
C ASP A 69 -5.77 21.46 -8.76
N GLY A 70 -6.08 20.42 -8.02
CA GLY A 70 -7.45 20.06 -7.64
C GLY A 70 -8.04 20.91 -6.51
N TYR A 71 -7.27 21.83 -5.92
CA TYR A 71 -7.67 22.59 -4.74
C TYR A 71 -7.31 24.06 -4.87
N THR A 72 -8.16 24.96 -4.36
CA THR A 72 -7.91 26.41 -4.36
C THR A 72 -6.93 26.87 -3.28
N GLY A 73 -6.43 25.94 -2.43
CA GLY A 73 -5.45 26.22 -1.37
C GLY A 73 -5.38 25.13 -0.32
N PHE A 74 -4.35 25.19 0.53
CA PHE A 74 -4.09 24.19 1.58
C PHE A 74 -5.26 24.01 2.56
N VAL A 75 -5.79 25.14 3.08
CA VAL A 75 -6.89 25.08 4.06
C VAL A 75 -8.10 24.39 3.47
N LYS A 76 -8.48 24.76 2.23
CA LYS A 76 -9.62 24.14 1.55
C LYS A 76 -9.37 22.67 1.25
N ALA A 77 -8.15 22.32 0.87
CA ALA A 77 -7.75 20.93 0.68
C ALA A 77 -7.93 20.08 1.96
N MET A 78 -7.67 20.64 3.14
CA MET A 78 -7.81 19.93 4.42
C MET A 78 -9.24 19.90 4.96
N THR A 79 -10.10 20.87 4.60
CA THR A 79 -11.47 21.01 5.15
C THR A 79 -12.56 20.54 4.22
N ASP A 80 -12.32 20.44 2.92
CA ASP A 80 -13.32 19.97 1.96
C ASP A 80 -13.33 18.44 1.87
N TYR A 81 -14.16 17.82 2.68
CA TYR A 81 -14.33 16.35 2.69
C TYR A 81 -15.23 15.83 1.57
N THR A 82 -15.91 16.71 0.82
CA THR A 82 -16.87 16.33 -0.22
C THR A 82 -16.20 16.01 -1.56
N SER A 83 -15.04 16.61 -1.84
CA SER A 83 -14.33 16.46 -3.11
C SER A 83 -13.56 15.13 -3.28
N GLY A 84 -13.58 14.24 -2.29
CA GLY A 84 -12.78 13.00 -2.30
C GLY A 84 -11.27 13.29 -2.25
N GLY A 85 -10.46 12.36 -2.74
CA GLY A 85 -9.01 12.53 -2.85
C GLY A 85 -8.24 12.23 -1.55
N TYR A 86 -7.94 10.96 -1.34
CA TYR A 86 -7.10 10.47 -0.25
C TYR A 86 -6.00 9.57 -0.80
N ALA A 87 -4.78 9.74 -0.32
CA ALA A 87 -3.66 8.89 -0.67
C ALA A 87 -3.41 7.85 0.43
N LEU A 88 -3.42 6.57 0.07
CA LEU A 88 -3.23 5.46 1.01
C LEU A 88 -1.86 5.52 1.72
N MET A 89 -0.82 6.04 1.05
CA MET A 89 0.51 6.22 1.66
C MET A 89 0.47 7.13 2.89
N GLY A 90 -0.48 8.08 2.95
CA GLY A 90 -0.74 8.89 4.14
C GLY A 90 -1.20 8.06 5.34
N CYS A 91 -1.96 6.99 5.12
CA CYS A 91 -2.38 6.09 6.20
C CYS A 91 -1.18 5.33 6.82
N PHE A 92 -0.18 4.97 6.03
CA PHE A 92 1.05 4.36 6.56
C PHE A 92 1.84 5.34 7.43
N ALA A 93 1.96 6.60 6.98
CA ALA A 93 2.55 7.66 7.79
C ALA A 93 1.76 7.89 9.09
N ALA A 94 0.42 7.84 9.04
CA ALA A 94 -0.46 7.96 10.21
C ALA A 94 -0.23 6.83 11.23
N CYS A 95 -0.11 5.58 10.78
CA CYS A 95 0.21 4.44 11.64
C CYS A 95 1.57 4.62 12.34
N GLY A 96 2.59 5.04 11.59
CA GLY A 96 3.91 5.35 12.14
C GLY A 96 3.87 6.48 13.16
N ALA A 97 3.18 7.58 12.83
CA ALA A 97 2.99 8.72 13.73
C ALA A 97 2.22 8.34 15.00
N THR A 98 1.14 7.54 14.88
CA THR A 98 0.37 7.03 16.04
C THR A 98 1.26 6.25 16.99
N ALA A 99 2.02 5.27 16.47
CA ALA A 99 2.93 4.47 17.28
C ALA A 99 4.03 5.32 17.92
N GLY A 100 4.56 6.31 17.21
CA GLY A 100 5.54 7.28 17.71
C GLY A 100 4.99 8.17 18.82
N ILE A 101 3.81 8.76 18.64
CA ILE A 101 3.15 9.61 19.63
C ILE A 101 2.88 8.82 20.91
N LEU A 102 2.32 7.60 20.79
CA LEU A 102 2.04 6.76 21.97
C LEU A 102 3.31 6.33 22.71
N ARG A 103 4.41 6.18 22.00
CA ARG A 103 5.74 5.97 22.60
C ARG A 103 6.19 7.21 23.37
N LEU A 104 6.08 8.41 22.78
CA LEU A 104 6.49 9.67 23.41
C LEU A 104 5.67 9.99 24.66
N VAL A 105 4.36 9.73 24.63
CA VAL A 105 3.45 9.91 25.78
C VAL A 105 3.65 8.81 26.85
N GLY A 106 4.43 7.76 26.56
CA GLY A 106 4.70 6.68 27.52
C GLY A 106 3.57 5.64 27.64
N LEU A 107 2.53 5.74 26.83
CA LEU A 107 1.41 4.77 26.82
C LEU A 107 1.83 3.43 26.23
N GLU A 108 2.71 3.41 25.22
CA GLU A 108 3.25 2.19 24.61
C GLU A 108 4.78 2.15 24.69
N LYS A 109 5.31 1.12 25.37
CA LYS A 109 6.76 0.93 25.48
C LYS A 109 7.40 0.33 24.22
N HIS A 110 6.63 -0.44 23.46
CA HIS A 110 7.09 -1.20 22.28
C HIS A 110 6.33 -0.82 21.03
N PRO A 111 6.60 0.34 20.40
CA PRO A 111 5.85 0.84 19.24
C PRO A 111 5.90 -0.13 18.04
N MET A 112 6.99 -0.88 17.88
CA MET A 112 7.12 -1.86 16.80
C MET A 112 6.10 -3.00 16.90
N ARG A 113 5.73 -3.42 18.12
CA ARG A 113 4.66 -4.41 18.31
C ARG A 113 3.30 -3.87 17.85
N MET A 114 3.02 -2.59 18.15
CA MET A 114 1.80 -1.93 17.72
C MET A 114 1.75 -1.83 16.19
N LEU A 115 2.87 -1.48 15.55
CA LEU A 115 2.98 -1.41 14.10
C LEU A 115 2.77 -2.79 13.45
N ASP A 116 3.29 -3.89 14.04
CA ASP A 116 3.04 -5.25 13.55
C ASP A 116 1.53 -5.57 13.51
N ALA A 117 0.81 -5.26 14.59
CA ALA A 117 -0.64 -5.47 14.63
C ALA A 117 -1.40 -4.52 13.67
N MET A 118 -0.96 -3.24 13.55
CA MET A 118 -1.52 -2.30 12.58
C MET A 118 -1.29 -2.74 11.15
N SER A 119 -0.15 -3.37 10.84
CA SER A 119 0.15 -3.88 9.50
C SER A 119 -0.79 -5.02 9.09
N LEU A 120 -1.11 -5.93 10.02
CA LEU A 120 -2.08 -7.01 9.79
C LEU A 120 -3.50 -6.45 9.57
N GLY A 121 -3.96 -5.60 10.51
CA GLY A 121 -5.27 -4.96 10.39
C GLY A 121 -5.38 -4.08 9.14
N GLY A 122 -4.35 -3.27 8.87
CA GLY A 122 -4.28 -2.39 7.71
C GLY A 122 -4.29 -3.16 6.39
N CYS A 123 -3.56 -4.27 6.29
CA CYS A 123 -3.54 -5.11 5.09
C CYS A 123 -4.93 -5.66 4.75
N ALA A 124 -5.65 -6.19 5.75
CA ALA A 124 -7.01 -6.67 5.56
C ALA A 124 -7.98 -5.52 5.22
N GLY A 125 -7.83 -4.37 5.90
CA GLY A 125 -8.61 -3.17 5.59
C GLY A 125 -8.40 -2.68 4.16
N ILE A 126 -7.17 -2.69 3.64
CA ILE A 126 -6.88 -2.35 2.25
C ILE A 126 -7.55 -3.34 1.30
N CYS A 127 -7.49 -4.64 1.58
CA CYS A 127 -8.13 -5.67 0.77
C CYS A 127 -9.64 -5.37 0.58
N VAL A 128 -10.37 -5.12 1.66
CA VAL A 128 -11.79 -4.78 1.61
C VAL A 128 -12.01 -3.38 1.01
N GLY A 129 -11.21 -2.40 1.39
CA GLY A 129 -11.34 -1.01 0.94
C GLY A 129 -11.19 -0.84 -0.57
N ARG A 130 -10.35 -1.64 -1.23
CA ARG A 130 -10.23 -1.62 -2.70
C ARG A 130 -11.53 -2.00 -3.40
N LEU A 131 -12.37 -2.83 -2.80
CA LEU A 131 -13.67 -3.18 -3.38
C LEU A 131 -14.66 -2.01 -3.37
N ALA A 132 -14.46 -0.97 -2.58
CA ALA A 132 -15.26 0.25 -2.62
C ALA A 132 -15.22 0.92 -4.01
N CYS A 133 -14.15 0.71 -4.78
CA CYS A 133 -13.99 1.23 -6.14
C CYS A 133 -14.96 0.64 -7.17
N PHE A 134 -15.71 -0.43 -6.84
CA PHE A 134 -16.87 -0.85 -7.64
C PHE A 134 -17.93 0.24 -7.75
N PHE A 135 -18.03 1.08 -6.74
CA PHE A 135 -19.06 2.10 -6.60
C PHE A 135 -18.55 3.52 -6.86
N SER A 136 -17.27 3.68 -7.22
CA SER A 136 -16.65 4.96 -7.56
C SER A 136 -15.90 4.86 -8.89
N ALA A 137 -15.37 5.99 -9.39
CA ALA A 137 -14.54 6.02 -10.58
C ALA A 137 -13.04 5.82 -10.29
N ALA A 138 -12.66 5.62 -9.03
CA ALA A 138 -11.27 5.51 -8.61
C ALA A 138 -10.63 4.15 -8.95
N ASP A 139 -9.31 4.12 -8.98
CA ASP A 139 -8.47 2.92 -9.15
C ASP A 139 -8.77 2.12 -10.42
N ARG A 140 -9.13 2.82 -11.50
CA ARG A 140 -9.35 2.21 -12.80
C ARG A 140 -8.05 2.11 -13.58
N GLY A 141 -7.91 1.01 -14.31
CA GLY A 141 -6.73 0.74 -15.11
C GLY A 141 -6.82 1.29 -16.53
N GLN A 142 -5.90 0.86 -17.36
CA GLN A 142 -5.78 1.23 -18.75
C GLN A 142 -7.00 0.79 -19.58
N LEU A 143 -7.23 1.49 -20.70
CA LEU A 143 -8.28 1.15 -21.65
C LEU A 143 -7.99 -0.20 -22.31
N LEU A 144 -8.98 -1.08 -22.34
CA LEU A 144 -8.86 -2.40 -22.98
C LEU A 144 -9.34 -2.32 -24.43
N LYS A 145 -8.47 -2.66 -25.36
CA LYS A 145 -8.75 -2.69 -26.81
C LYS A 145 -9.68 -3.84 -27.22
N SER A 146 -9.77 -4.90 -26.44
CA SER A 146 -10.61 -6.06 -26.71
C SER A 146 -11.29 -6.58 -25.44
N LEU A 147 -12.60 -6.72 -25.51
CA LEU A 147 -13.49 -7.12 -24.42
C LEU A 147 -13.50 -8.60 -24.10
N ARG A 148 -13.11 -9.45 -25.05
CA ARG A 148 -13.45 -10.88 -24.98
C ARG A 148 -12.49 -11.73 -24.16
N THR A 149 -11.39 -11.20 -23.66
CA THR A 149 -10.30 -12.04 -23.16
C THR A 149 -9.88 -11.81 -21.71
N LEU A 150 -10.42 -10.78 -21.02
CA LEU A 150 -9.99 -10.49 -19.65
C LEU A 150 -11.17 -10.53 -18.67
N PRO A 151 -11.11 -11.42 -17.65
CA PRO A 151 -12.16 -11.51 -16.62
C PRO A 151 -12.29 -10.26 -15.75
N PHE A 152 -11.34 -9.32 -15.86
CA PHE A 152 -11.25 -8.10 -15.07
C PHE A 152 -11.52 -6.84 -15.89
N ALA A 153 -12.37 -6.91 -16.91
CA ALA A 153 -12.85 -5.74 -17.65
C ALA A 153 -14.03 -5.09 -16.92
N TYR A 154 -13.97 -3.79 -16.69
CA TYR A 154 -15.04 -3.03 -16.03
C TYR A 154 -15.54 -1.90 -16.95
N PRO A 155 -16.87 -1.82 -17.21
CA PRO A 155 -17.44 -0.79 -18.04
C PRO A 155 -17.42 0.58 -17.33
N VAL A 156 -17.02 1.62 -18.05
CA VAL A 156 -17.02 3.02 -17.62
C VAL A 156 -17.56 3.85 -18.74
N ASN A 157 -18.41 4.81 -18.46
CA ASN A 157 -18.82 5.78 -19.45
C ASN A 157 -17.70 6.83 -19.62
N ASN A 158 -17.25 7.03 -20.84
CA ASN A 158 -16.31 8.09 -21.18
C ASN A 158 -16.97 9.44 -20.88
N VAL A 159 -16.28 10.29 -20.11
CA VAL A 159 -16.82 11.59 -19.68
C VAL A 159 -17.04 12.55 -20.85
N VAL A 160 -16.28 12.39 -21.94
CA VAL A 160 -16.31 13.29 -23.11
C VAL A 160 -17.32 12.81 -24.16
N THR A 161 -17.33 11.51 -24.45
CA THR A 161 -18.14 10.94 -25.55
C THR A 161 -19.45 10.32 -25.07
N GLY A 162 -19.60 10.06 -23.77
CA GLY A 162 -20.73 9.31 -23.21
C GLY A 162 -20.75 7.82 -23.58
N ALA A 163 -19.85 7.37 -24.46
CA ALA A 163 -19.80 5.99 -24.92
C ALA A 163 -19.23 5.04 -23.82
N PRO A 164 -19.70 3.80 -23.74
CA PRO A 164 -19.14 2.82 -22.80
C PRO A 164 -17.73 2.42 -23.22
N GLU A 165 -16.78 2.64 -22.33
CA GLU A 165 -15.40 2.17 -22.43
C GLU A 165 -15.17 1.02 -21.44
N TYR A 166 -14.34 0.07 -21.82
CA TYR A 166 -13.94 -1.01 -20.92
C TYR A 166 -12.52 -0.78 -20.43
N ARG A 167 -12.36 -0.72 -19.11
CA ARG A 167 -11.08 -0.50 -18.44
C ARG A 167 -10.73 -1.69 -17.57
N LEU A 168 -9.43 -1.91 -17.38
CA LEU A 168 -8.92 -2.92 -16.46
C LEU A 168 -9.43 -2.60 -15.04
N ALA A 169 -10.05 -3.58 -14.38
CA ALA A 169 -10.48 -3.48 -12.99
C ALA A 169 -9.29 -3.65 -12.04
N THR A 170 -8.32 -2.73 -12.08
CA THR A 170 -7.09 -2.78 -11.29
C THR A 170 -7.39 -2.90 -9.78
N PHE A 171 -8.47 -2.27 -9.30
CA PHE A 171 -8.89 -2.35 -7.90
C PHE A 171 -9.25 -3.78 -7.46
N VAL A 172 -9.84 -4.61 -8.34
CA VAL A 172 -10.13 -6.02 -8.05
C VAL A 172 -8.82 -6.80 -7.94
N ILE A 173 -7.91 -6.61 -8.89
CA ILE A 173 -6.60 -7.26 -8.87
C ILE A 173 -5.84 -6.84 -7.61
N GLN A 174 -5.85 -5.57 -7.26
CA GLN A 174 -5.22 -5.07 -6.03
C GLN A 174 -5.85 -5.69 -4.77
N SER A 175 -7.17 -5.84 -4.72
CA SER A 175 -7.85 -6.49 -3.59
C SER A 175 -7.41 -7.95 -3.46
N MET A 176 -7.43 -8.72 -4.55
CA MET A 176 -7.03 -10.13 -4.57
C MET A 176 -5.57 -10.33 -4.17
N VAL A 177 -4.67 -9.54 -4.77
CA VAL A 177 -3.23 -9.59 -4.45
C VAL A 177 -2.97 -9.17 -3.00
N THR A 178 -3.69 -8.15 -2.49
CA THR A 178 -3.57 -7.74 -1.09
C THR A 178 -4.10 -8.83 -0.13
N ALA A 179 -5.12 -9.59 -0.53
CA ALA A 179 -5.57 -10.75 0.25
C ALA A 179 -4.48 -11.84 0.35
N LEU A 180 -3.75 -12.11 -0.74
CA LEU A 180 -2.60 -13.02 -0.71
C LEU A 180 -1.47 -12.48 0.17
N VAL A 181 -1.18 -11.18 0.09
CA VAL A 181 -0.21 -10.53 0.98
C VAL A 181 -0.65 -10.64 2.44
N PHE A 182 -1.93 -10.42 2.74
CA PHE A 182 -2.47 -10.58 4.08
C PHE A 182 -2.28 -12.01 4.61
N ALA A 183 -2.59 -13.03 3.80
CA ALA A 183 -2.38 -14.42 4.17
C ALA A 183 -0.89 -14.72 4.44
N ALA A 184 0.01 -14.26 3.57
CA ALA A 184 1.46 -14.44 3.71
C ALA A 184 2.01 -13.73 4.96
N VAL A 185 1.60 -12.48 5.22
CA VAL A 185 2.04 -11.69 6.38
C VAL A 185 1.49 -12.29 7.68
N THR A 186 0.25 -12.78 7.67
CA THR A 186 -0.33 -13.47 8.83
C THR A 186 0.39 -14.79 9.13
N ALA A 187 0.67 -15.60 8.11
CA ALA A 187 1.46 -16.81 8.25
C ALA A 187 2.87 -16.49 8.79
N PHE A 188 3.51 -15.45 8.26
CA PHE A 188 4.80 -14.99 8.76
C PHE A 188 4.74 -14.55 10.23
N PHE A 189 3.72 -13.78 10.62
CA PHE A 189 3.52 -13.34 12.01
C PHE A 189 3.39 -14.50 12.98
N LEU A 190 2.67 -15.55 12.58
CA LEU A 190 2.40 -16.71 13.43
C LEU A 190 3.55 -17.72 13.48
N LEU A 191 4.29 -17.89 12.37
CA LEU A 191 5.23 -19.01 12.19
C LEU A 191 6.70 -18.60 12.14
N ALA A 192 7.02 -17.40 11.65
CA ALA A 192 8.37 -17.05 11.28
C ALA A 192 8.90 -15.74 11.88
N ARG A 193 8.06 -14.99 12.60
CA ARG A 193 8.46 -13.73 13.23
C ARG A 193 9.52 -13.98 14.30
N ARG A 194 10.63 -13.24 14.25
CA ARG A 194 11.74 -13.36 15.19
C ARG A 194 11.84 -12.17 16.13
N ARG A 195 11.49 -10.96 15.66
CA ARG A 195 11.61 -9.71 16.41
C ARG A 195 10.35 -8.87 16.24
N ARG A 196 10.10 -7.96 17.18
CA ARG A 196 9.06 -6.95 17.07
C ARG A 196 9.39 -5.98 15.93
N GLY A 197 8.43 -5.72 15.06
CA GLY A 197 8.58 -4.91 13.86
C GLY A 197 8.87 -5.70 12.57
N ASP A 198 9.23 -6.99 12.67
CA ASP A 198 9.53 -7.80 11.49
C ASP A 198 8.30 -7.99 10.60
N THR A 199 7.12 -8.12 11.21
CA THR A 199 5.85 -8.25 10.46
C THR A 199 5.56 -7.00 9.64
N THR A 200 5.81 -5.82 10.22
CA THR A 200 5.67 -4.54 9.51
C THR A 200 6.65 -4.44 8.34
N LEU A 201 7.90 -4.86 8.54
CA LEU A 201 8.91 -4.85 7.48
C LEU A 201 8.53 -5.81 6.34
N VAL A 202 8.08 -7.02 6.65
CA VAL A 202 7.64 -7.99 5.63
C VAL A 202 6.36 -7.51 4.93
N PHE A 203 5.42 -6.92 5.67
CA PHE A 203 4.23 -6.30 5.06
C PHE A 203 4.63 -5.20 4.07
N LEU A 204 5.49 -4.27 4.46
CA LEU A 204 5.97 -3.21 3.58
C LEU A 204 6.67 -3.79 2.35
N LEU A 205 7.54 -4.79 2.54
CA LEU A 205 8.26 -5.43 1.45
C LEU A 205 7.32 -6.06 0.41
N LEU A 206 6.35 -6.86 0.86
CA LEU A 206 5.41 -7.56 -0.02
C LEU A 206 4.37 -6.61 -0.62
N TYR A 207 3.80 -5.73 0.18
CA TYR A 207 2.78 -4.79 -0.30
C TYR A 207 3.36 -3.77 -1.28
N CYS A 208 4.51 -3.18 -0.98
CA CYS A 208 5.14 -2.20 -1.87
C CYS A 208 5.61 -2.83 -3.19
N LEU A 209 6.05 -4.09 -3.20
CA LEU A 209 6.30 -4.84 -4.43
C LEU A 209 5.05 -4.84 -5.33
N THR A 210 3.90 -5.19 -4.76
CA THR A 210 2.66 -5.26 -5.54
C THR A 210 2.20 -3.89 -6.02
N GLN A 211 2.37 -2.85 -5.20
CA GLN A 211 2.00 -1.48 -5.59
C GLN A 211 2.93 -0.89 -6.64
N ALA A 212 4.21 -1.19 -6.62
CA ALA A 212 5.15 -0.73 -7.66
C ALA A 212 4.73 -1.21 -9.07
N VAL A 213 4.16 -2.42 -9.17
CA VAL A 213 3.66 -2.96 -10.44
C VAL A 213 2.25 -2.48 -10.76
N LEU A 214 1.33 -2.62 -9.80
CA LEU A 214 -0.10 -2.39 -10.06
C LEU A 214 -0.44 -0.91 -10.23
N ASP A 215 0.30 -0.01 -9.58
CA ASP A 215 0.08 1.42 -9.76
C ASP A 215 0.43 1.90 -11.17
N SER A 216 1.40 1.26 -11.85
CA SER A 216 1.72 1.53 -13.26
C SER A 216 0.55 1.20 -14.21
N THR A 217 -0.33 0.29 -13.83
CA THR A 217 -1.51 -0.07 -14.64
C THR A 217 -2.69 0.88 -14.44
N ARG A 218 -2.63 1.81 -13.48
CA ARG A 218 -3.72 2.72 -13.15
C ARG A 218 -3.73 3.94 -14.05
N TYR A 219 -4.93 4.42 -14.34
CA TYR A 219 -5.15 5.66 -15.09
C TYR A 219 -5.06 6.92 -14.20
N ASP A 220 -5.46 6.80 -12.93
CA ASP A 220 -5.61 7.91 -11.98
C ASP A 220 -4.46 8.01 -10.96
N SER A 221 -3.29 7.45 -11.28
CA SER A 221 -2.10 7.49 -10.43
C SER A 221 -1.66 8.91 -10.10
N LEU A 222 -1.12 9.10 -8.89
CA LEU A 222 -0.57 10.38 -8.45
C LEU A 222 0.87 10.51 -8.93
N TYR A 223 1.11 11.41 -9.86
CA TYR A 223 2.45 11.66 -10.41
C TYR A 223 3.20 12.74 -9.63
N LEU A 224 4.53 12.69 -9.69
CA LEU A 224 5.38 13.77 -9.19
C LEU A 224 5.16 15.03 -10.06
N ARG A 225 5.10 16.21 -9.43
CA ARG A 225 4.78 17.50 -10.06
C ARG A 225 5.57 17.83 -11.32
N SER A 226 6.81 17.35 -11.44
CA SER A 226 7.71 17.69 -12.57
C SER A 226 7.85 16.55 -13.58
N ASN A 227 7.44 15.35 -13.26
CA ASN A 227 7.65 14.15 -14.09
C ASN A 227 6.34 13.33 -14.15
N GLY A 228 5.58 13.47 -15.23
CA GLY A 228 4.43 12.61 -15.51
C GLY A 228 4.78 11.15 -15.84
N PHE A 229 5.99 10.71 -15.49
CA PHE A 229 6.58 9.45 -15.88
C PHE A 229 6.52 8.37 -14.77
N ILE A 230 6.85 8.74 -13.52
CA ILE A 230 6.83 7.82 -12.38
C ILE A 230 5.80 8.30 -11.38
N SER A 231 4.94 7.40 -10.90
CA SER A 231 3.98 7.75 -9.86
C SER A 231 4.66 7.92 -8.50
N ALA A 232 4.08 8.77 -7.66
CA ALA A 232 4.54 8.95 -6.29
C ALA A 232 4.46 7.64 -5.49
N VAL A 233 3.43 6.84 -5.74
CA VAL A 233 3.24 5.53 -5.09
C VAL A 233 4.35 4.55 -5.49
N GLN A 234 4.74 4.52 -6.76
CA GLN A 234 5.84 3.68 -7.23
C GLN A 234 7.17 4.09 -6.60
N LEU A 235 7.47 5.40 -6.57
CA LEU A 235 8.71 5.89 -5.96
C LEU A 235 8.78 5.57 -4.46
N LEU A 236 7.70 5.84 -3.71
CA LEU A 236 7.64 5.55 -2.28
C LEU A 236 7.71 4.04 -2.01
N SER A 237 7.08 3.23 -2.87
CA SER A 237 7.15 1.77 -2.79
C SER A 237 8.56 1.25 -3.03
N ALA A 238 9.24 1.74 -4.07
CA ALA A 238 10.64 1.39 -4.34
C ALA A 238 11.57 1.79 -3.17
N ALA A 239 11.39 3.00 -2.64
CA ALA A 239 12.15 3.47 -1.48
C ALA A 239 11.90 2.59 -0.24
N ALA A 240 10.66 2.18 0.02
CA ALA A 240 10.31 1.29 1.13
C ALA A 240 10.95 -0.11 0.96
N ILE A 241 10.89 -0.69 -0.23
CA ILE A 241 11.51 -1.98 -0.55
C ILE A 241 13.02 -1.92 -0.28
N VAL A 242 13.69 -0.89 -0.79
CA VAL A 242 15.13 -0.70 -0.58
C VAL A 242 15.46 -0.50 0.91
N ALA A 243 14.71 0.35 1.61
CA ALA A 243 14.92 0.60 3.04
C ALA A 243 14.79 -0.67 3.88
N VAL A 244 13.76 -1.49 3.64
CA VAL A 244 13.57 -2.78 4.33
C VAL A 244 14.73 -3.73 4.03
N SER A 245 15.16 -3.79 2.78
CA SER A 245 16.26 -4.66 2.36
C SER A 245 17.60 -4.25 2.99
N VAL A 246 17.84 -2.94 3.12
CA VAL A 246 18.99 -2.41 3.87
C VAL A 246 18.91 -2.80 5.33
N VAL A 247 17.75 -2.70 5.98
CA VAL A 247 17.57 -3.13 7.38
C VAL A 247 17.91 -4.60 7.54
N PHE A 248 17.42 -5.48 6.67
CA PHE A 248 17.72 -6.92 6.73
C PHE A 248 19.19 -7.21 6.45
N SER A 249 19.80 -6.54 5.46
CA SER A 249 21.23 -6.66 5.16
C SER A 249 22.11 -6.22 6.33
N VAL A 250 21.81 -5.08 6.95
CA VAL A 250 22.56 -4.56 8.11
C VAL A 250 22.44 -5.51 9.30
N ARG A 251 21.26 -6.04 9.57
CA ARG A 251 21.05 -7.03 10.65
C ARG A 251 21.88 -8.29 10.39
N MET A 252 21.81 -8.84 9.18
CA MET A 252 22.58 -10.03 8.80
C MET A 252 24.09 -9.81 8.95
N VAL A 253 24.62 -8.67 8.47
CA VAL A 253 26.05 -8.33 8.58
C VAL A 253 26.47 -8.18 10.05
N LYS A 254 25.65 -7.55 10.88
CA LYS A 254 25.94 -7.39 12.33
C LYS A 254 26.01 -8.72 13.07
N GLU A 255 25.19 -9.70 12.68
CA GLU A 255 25.13 -11.00 13.36
C GLU A 255 26.14 -12.03 12.83
N GLN A 256 26.38 -12.04 11.51
CA GLN A 256 27.23 -13.04 10.87
C GLN A 256 28.62 -12.54 10.45
N GLY A 257 28.88 -11.23 10.59
CA GLY A 257 30.05 -10.57 10.04
C GLY A 257 29.95 -10.40 8.52
N MET A 258 30.93 -9.71 7.95
CA MET A 258 31.00 -9.48 6.50
C MET A 258 31.51 -10.74 5.79
N LYS A 259 30.79 -11.21 4.77
CA LYS A 259 31.18 -12.37 3.94
C LYS A 259 31.25 -11.96 2.47
N LEU A 260 32.17 -12.57 1.73
CA LEU A 260 32.44 -12.21 0.32
C LEU A 260 31.21 -12.36 -0.58
N TRP A 261 30.35 -13.34 -0.34
CA TRP A 261 29.16 -13.58 -1.14
C TRP A 261 28.05 -12.50 -1.00
N TYR A 262 28.14 -11.59 -0.02
CA TYR A 262 27.18 -10.47 0.11
C TYR A 262 27.32 -9.46 -1.03
N TYR A 263 28.54 -9.20 -1.51
CA TYR A 263 28.77 -8.24 -2.58
C TYR A 263 28.03 -8.61 -3.88
N PRO A 264 28.15 -9.83 -4.42
CA PRO A 264 27.38 -10.20 -5.62
C PRO A 264 25.87 -10.23 -5.36
N ALA A 265 25.39 -10.56 -4.15
CA ALA A 265 23.96 -10.49 -3.83
C ALA A 265 23.43 -9.04 -3.85
N TRP A 266 24.16 -8.08 -3.27
CA TRP A 266 23.79 -6.67 -3.34
C TRP A 266 23.90 -6.13 -4.77
N ALA A 267 24.91 -6.48 -5.52
CA ALA A 267 25.04 -6.12 -6.93
C ALA A 267 23.82 -6.65 -7.76
N MET A 268 23.43 -7.91 -7.52
CA MET A 268 22.23 -8.47 -8.14
C MET A 268 20.97 -7.67 -7.78
N MET A 269 20.79 -7.28 -6.53
CA MET A 269 19.67 -6.46 -6.11
C MET A 269 19.61 -5.11 -6.85
N LEU A 270 20.77 -4.46 -7.06
CA LEU A 270 20.84 -3.23 -7.86
C LEU A 270 20.46 -3.47 -9.32
N VAL A 271 20.92 -4.57 -9.93
CA VAL A 271 20.56 -4.95 -11.32
C VAL A 271 19.05 -5.19 -11.43
N LEU A 272 18.47 -5.92 -10.47
CA LEU A 272 17.03 -6.21 -10.45
C LEU A 272 16.18 -4.93 -10.31
N LEU A 273 16.61 -4.01 -9.43
CA LEU A 273 15.92 -2.72 -9.28
C LEU A 273 16.05 -1.86 -10.54
N GLY A 274 17.24 -1.82 -11.14
CA GLY A 274 17.48 -1.13 -12.41
C GLY A 274 16.67 -1.73 -13.56
N GLY A 275 16.57 -3.07 -13.63
CA GLY A 275 15.75 -3.78 -14.60
C GLY A 275 14.26 -3.46 -14.46
N ALA A 276 13.74 -3.42 -13.23
CA ALA A 276 12.35 -3.02 -12.97
C ALA A 276 12.09 -1.57 -13.39
N GLY A 277 13.00 -0.64 -13.05
CA GLY A 277 12.89 0.77 -13.46
C GLY A 277 12.99 0.97 -14.98
N TYR A 278 13.85 0.20 -15.65
CA TYR A 278 13.94 0.24 -17.12
C TYR A 278 12.65 -0.26 -17.78
N MET A 279 12.03 -1.33 -17.26
CA MET A 279 10.76 -1.83 -17.80
C MET A 279 9.62 -0.83 -17.59
N GLU A 280 9.58 -0.13 -16.46
CA GLU A 280 8.62 0.96 -16.25
C GLU A 280 8.82 2.08 -17.26
N TYR A 281 10.07 2.53 -17.48
CA TYR A 281 10.40 3.51 -18.52
C TYR A 281 9.93 3.05 -19.90
N TYR A 282 10.17 1.79 -20.23
CA TYR A 282 9.81 1.22 -21.53
C TYR A 282 8.29 1.23 -21.76
N VAL A 283 7.49 0.83 -20.76
CA VAL A 283 6.02 0.85 -20.85
C VAL A 283 5.48 2.26 -21.05
N GLN A 284 5.97 3.20 -20.25
CA GLN A 284 5.48 4.57 -20.31
C GLN A 284 5.82 5.28 -21.62
N ARG A 285 6.96 4.97 -22.22
CA ARG A 285 7.40 5.64 -23.44
C ARG A 285 6.88 4.99 -24.72
N HIS A 286 6.78 3.68 -24.79
CA HIS A 286 6.44 2.98 -26.03
C HIS A 286 4.98 2.50 -26.05
N GLY A 287 4.39 2.21 -24.90
CA GLY A 287 2.98 1.80 -24.78
C GLY A 287 2.63 0.44 -25.41
N ASP A 288 3.56 -0.19 -26.10
CA ASP A 288 3.44 -1.52 -26.67
C ASP A 288 4.00 -2.59 -25.72
N LYS A 289 3.66 -3.86 -25.93
CA LYS A 289 4.13 -5.00 -25.13
C LYS A 289 3.98 -4.84 -23.61
N GLY A 290 2.93 -4.14 -23.14
CA GLY A 290 2.72 -3.87 -21.73
C GLY A 290 2.74 -5.14 -20.86
N LEU A 291 2.09 -6.22 -21.29
CA LEU A 291 2.08 -7.50 -20.57
C LEU A 291 3.50 -8.07 -20.36
N PHE A 292 4.34 -8.03 -21.39
CA PHE A 292 5.72 -8.49 -21.32
C PHE A 292 6.53 -7.67 -20.32
N SER A 293 6.42 -6.35 -20.37
CA SER A 293 7.16 -5.44 -19.49
C SER A 293 6.73 -5.58 -18.04
N TYR A 294 5.41 -5.67 -17.77
CA TYR A 294 4.90 -5.91 -16.40
C TYR A 294 5.30 -7.28 -15.87
N THR A 295 5.39 -8.30 -16.72
CA THR A 295 5.88 -9.62 -16.31
C THR A 295 7.34 -9.56 -15.89
N ILE A 296 8.22 -8.93 -16.68
CA ILE A 296 9.64 -8.78 -16.33
C ILE A 296 9.80 -7.93 -15.06
N MET A 297 9.07 -6.82 -14.95
CA MET A 297 9.10 -5.97 -13.76
C MET A 297 8.70 -6.75 -12.50
N THR A 298 7.63 -7.56 -12.60
CA THR A 298 7.17 -8.43 -11.50
C THR A 298 8.23 -9.46 -11.13
N LEU A 299 8.87 -10.10 -12.10
CA LEU A 299 9.93 -11.07 -11.86
C LEU A 299 11.14 -10.41 -11.18
N CYS A 300 11.63 -9.29 -11.69
CA CYS A 300 12.75 -8.56 -11.10
C CYS A 300 12.47 -8.18 -9.63
N LEU A 301 11.31 -7.59 -9.35
CA LEU A 301 10.94 -7.20 -7.99
C LEU A 301 10.70 -8.41 -7.09
N SER A 302 10.14 -9.51 -7.60
CA SER A 302 9.95 -10.75 -6.84
C SER A 302 11.29 -11.38 -6.45
N PHE A 303 12.25 -11.45 -7.36
CA PHE A 303 13.60 -11.91 -7.05
C PHE A 303 14.31 -11.01 -6.05
N PHE A 304 14.14 -9.69 -6.16
CA PHE A 304 14.66 -8.75 -5.18
C PHE A 304 14.10 -9.02 -3.78
N VAL A 305 12.79 -9.23 -3.68
CA VAL A 305 12.12 -9.56 -2.41
C VAL A 305 12.56 -10.91 -1.87
N CYS A 306 12.71 -11.91 -2.72
CA CYS A 306 13.24 -13.22 -2.32
C CYS A 306 14.66 -13.12 -1.72
N LEU A 307 15.54 -12.33 -2.34
CA LEU A 307 16.88 -12.06 -1.78
C LEU A 307 16.80 -11.34 -0.43
N SER A 308 15.89 -10.39 -0.28
CA SER A 308 15.68 -9.67 0.98
C SER A 308 15.19 -10.60 2.09
N LEU A 309 14.24 -11.49 1.79
CA LEU A 309 13.74 -12.51 2.72
C LEU A 309 14.82 -13.58 3.03
N PHE A 310 15.65 -13.89 2.06
CA PHE A 310 16.80 -14.75 2.29
C PHE A 310 17.78 -14.11 3.28
N PHE A 311 18.07 -12.80 3.18
CA PHE A 311 18.87 -12.10 4.18
C PHE A 311 18.21 -12.15 5.56
N TYR A 312 16.88 -11.92 5.63
CA TYR A 312 16.14 -12.09 6.88
C TYR A 312 16.29 -13.50 7.46
N SER A 313 16.18 -14.55 6.64
CA SER A 313 16.29 -15.94 7.09
C SER A 313 17.66 -16.28 7.70
N ARG A 314 18.69 -15.51 7.39
CA ARG A 314 20.05 -15.66 7.93
C ARG A 314 20.27 -14.88 9.23
N THR A 315 19.36 -14.03 9.65
CA THR A 315 19.45 -13.36 10.95
C THR A 315 19.03 -14.31 12.07
N ALA A 316 19.72 -14.26 13.21
CA ALA A 316 19.33 -15.01 14.39
C ALA A 316 18.04 -14.43 14.98
N GLY A 317 17.21 -15.26 15.63
CA GLY A 317 16.13 -14.77 16.48
C GLY A 317 16.75 -14.02 17.66
N ALA A 318 16.28 -12.82 17.97
CA ALA A 318 16.56 -12.24 19.27
C ALA A 318 15.81 -13.07 20.31
N GLU A 319 16.49 -13.64 21.27
CA GLU A 319 15.86 -14.12 22.50
C GLU A 319 15.25 -12.89 23.19
N GLU A 320 13.90 -12.85 23.28
CA GLU A 320 13.14 -11.82 24.01
C GLU A 320 12.80 -12.31 25.41
#